data_2deba6edb5f9f335ee1881deaf54872e
#
_entry.id   2deba6edb5f9f335ee1881deaf54872e
#
_cell.length_a   1.000
_cell.length_b   1.000
_cell.length_c   1.000
_cell.angle_alpha   90.00
_cell.angle_beta   90.00
_cell.angle_gamma   90.00
#
_symmetry.space_group_name_H-M   'P 1'
#
loop_
_entity.id
_entity.type
_entity.pdbx_description
1 polymer ?
#
loop_
_entity_poly.entity_id
_entity_poly.type
_entity_poly.pdbx_seq_one_letter_code
_entity_poly.pdbx_strand_id
1 'polypeptide(L)'
;MRTLAVLSSVAGDRGRKSNYVYGSSKAGLSAFLAGLRNRVDREGVKVITIKPGPIKTAMTQGMKGNEKFADVNKTAAAIVKGIDKGVDEMYVPGIWRIIMGVIQHIPERVFKKMNL
;
A
#
# COMPACT_ATOMS: atom_id res chain seq x y z
N MET A 1 -5.60 -24.05 -4.94
CA MET A 1 -5.97 -22.63 -4.92
C MET A 1 -4.88 -21.81 -5.59
N ARG A 2 -5.25 -20.87 -6.43
CA ARG A 2 -4.31 -19.95 -7.06
C ARG A 2 -4.28 -18.64 -6.30
N THR A 3 -3.12 -18.00 -6.26
CA THR A 3 -2.95 -16.72 -5.55
C THR A 3 -2.38 -15.68 -6.49
N LEU A 4 -3.01 -14.51 -6.53
CA LEU A 4 -2.52 -13.34 -7.22
C LEU A 4 -2.18 -12.29 -6.17
N ALA A 5 -0.90 -12.02 -5.98
CA ALA A 5 -0.44 -11.02 -5.04
C ALA A 5 0.15 -9.84 -5.81
N VAL A 6 -0.35 -8.64 -5.58
CA VAL A 6 0.05 -7.46 -6.35
C VAL A 6 0.51 -6.35 -5.43
N LEU A 7 1.64 -5.73 -5.79
CA LEU A 7 2.19 -4.60 -5.06
C LEU A 7 1.50 -3.31 -5.49
N SER A 8 0.72 -2.73 -4.58
CA SER A 8 0.16 -1.40 -4.73
C SER A 8 1.01 -0.41 -3.90
N SER A 9 0.41 0.46 -3.13
CA SER A 9 1.13 1.40 -2.27
C SER A 9 0.18 2.11 -1.32
N VAL A 10 0.70 2.51 -0.16
CA VAL A 10 -0.03 3.41 0.75
C VAL A 10 -0.34 4.75 0.07
N ALA A 11 0.45 5.14 -0.93
CA ALA A 11 0.22 6.37 -1.69
C ALA A 11 -1.15 6.40 -2.38
N GLY A 12 -1.74 5.24 -2.64
CA GLY A 12 -3.08 5.13 -3.24
C GLY A 12 -4.22 5.35 -2.26
N ASP A 13 -3.95 5.42 -0.96
CA ASP A 13 -5.01 5.53 0.04
C ASP A 13 -5.59 6.94 0.14
N ARG A 14 -4.79 7.96 -0.15
CA ARG A 14 -5.27 9.34 -0.21
C ARG A 14 -4.32 10.19 -1.07
N GLY A 15 -4.89 11.03 -1.95
CA GLY A 15 -4.11 11.94 -2.77
C GLY A 15 -3.43 13.02 -1.94
N ARG A 16 -2.14 13.28 -2.20
CA ARG A 16 -1.34 14.29 -1.53
C ARG A 16 -0.65 15.16 -2.57
N LYS A 17 -0.44 16.44 -2.27
CA LYS A 17 0.19 17.35 -3.24
C LYS A 17 1.59 16.89 -3.66
N SER A 18 2.31 16.19 -2.78
CA SER A 18 3.67 15.72 -3.07
C SER A 18 3.70 14.50 -3.98
N ASN A 19 2.57 13.81 -4.17
CA ASN A 19 2.59 12.53 -4.88
C ASN A 19 1.23 12.11 -5.47
N TYR A 20 0.39 13.07 -5.91
CA TYR A 20 -0.97 12.72 -6.31
C TYR A 20 -1.07 12.00 -7.66
N VAL A 21 -0.13 12.19 -8.56
CA VAL A 21 -0.13 11.47 -9.84
C VAL A 21 0.17 9.98 -9.61
N TYR A 22 1.25 9.69 -8.91
CA TYR A 22 1.59 8.31 -8.54
C TYR A 22 0.48 7.72 -7.67
N GLY A 23 -0.01 8.50 -6.70
CA GLY A 23 -1.09 8.06 -5.82
C GLY A 23 -2.35 7.66 -6.58
N SER A 24 -2.71 8.41 -7.62
CA SER A 24 -3.90 8.09 -8.42
C SER A 24 -3.75 6.77 -9.16
N SER A 25 -2.54 6.46 -9.66
CA SER A 25 -2.29 5.18 -10.33
C SER A 25 -2.43 4.02 -9.35
N LYS A 26 -1.93 4.17 -8.13
CA LYS A 26 -2.03 3.13 -7.10
C LYS A 26 -3.43 3.01 -6.51
N ALA A 27 -4.16 4.12 -6.41
CA ALA A 27 -5.56 4.10 -6.00
C ALA A 27 -6.40 3.31 -7.01
N GLY A 28 -6.18 3.54 -8.30
CA GLY A 28 -6.84 2.79 -9.36
C GLY A 28 -6.52 1.31 -9.28
N LEU A 29 -5.25 0.97 -9.08
CA LEU A 29 -4.83 -0.43 -8.95
C LEU A 29 -5.47 -1.08 -7.72
N SER A 30 -5.48 -0.42 -6.58
CA SER A 30 -6.08 -0.95 -5.36
C SER A 30 -7.58 -1.17 -5.52
N ALA A 31 -8.28 -0.24 -6.15
CA ALA A 31 -9.72 -0.38 -6.41
C ALA A 31 -9.98 -1.53 -7.38
N PHE A 32 -9.18 -1.67 -8.43
CA PHE A 32 -9.27 -2.78 -9.38
C PHE A 32 -9.13 -4.12 -8.65
N LEU A 33 -8.12 -4.24 -7.80
CA LEU A 33 -7.86 -5.47 -7.06
C LEU A 33 -8.99 -5.81 -6.10
N ALA A 34 -9.58 -4.80 -5.46
CA ALA A 34 -10.73 -5.03 -4.57
C ALA A 34 -11.93 -5.59 -5.32
N GLY A 35 -12.21 -5.02 -6.50
CA GLY A 35 -13.29 -5.50 -7.36
C GLY A 35 -13.00 -6.90 -7.90
N LEU A 36 -11.78 -7.16 -8.30
CA LEU A 36 -11.38 -8.47 -8.79
C LEU A 36 -11.52 -9.53 -7.70
N ARG A 37 -11.10 -9.22 -6.49
CA ARG A 37 -11.24 -10.12 -5.33
C ARG A 37 -12.71 -10.53 -5.13
N ASN A 38 -13.58 -9.55 -5.20
CA ASN A 38 -15.02 -9.80 -5.07
C ASN A 38 -15.53 -10.70 -6.17
N ARG A 39 -15.06 -10.48 -7.40
CA ARG A 39 -15.51 -11.23 -8.56
C ARG A 39 -15.07 -12.70 -8.54
N VAL A 40 -13.82 -12.98 -8.16
CA VAL A 40 -13.24 -14.32 -8.26
C VAL A 40 -13.26 -15.12 -6.96
N ASP A 41 -13.84 -14.59 -5.91
CA ASP A 41 -13.83 -15.24 -4.59
C ASP A 41 -14.35 -16.68 -4.67
N ARG A 42 -15.42 -16.90 -5.42
CA ARG A 42 -16.04 -18.23 -5.55
C ARG A 42 -15.31 -19.16 -6.51
N GLU A 43 -14.31 -18.65 -7.22
CA GLU A 43 -13.58 -19.42 -8.24
C GLU A 43 -12.28 -20.03 -7.70
N GLY A 44 -12.04 -19.90 -6.39
CA GLY A 44 -10.85 -20.45 -5.75
C GLY A 44 -9.59 -19.67 -6.05
N VAL A 45 -9.70 -18.39 -6.41
CA VAL A 45 -8.56 -17.51 -6.65
C VAL A 45 -8.44 -16.51 -5.49
N LYS A 46 -7.26 -16.48 -4.88
CA LYS A 46 -6.97 -15.54 -3.81
C LYS A 46 -6.32 -14.30 -4.40
N VAL A 47 -6.88 -13.12 -4.14
CA VAL A 47 -6.30 -11.84 -4.58
C VAL A 47 -5.81 -11.09 -3.36
N ILE A 48 -4.51 -10.80 -3.34
CA ILE A 48 -3.86 -10.12 -2.22
C ILE A 48 -3.34 -8.76 -2.68
N THR A 49 -3.80 -7.70 -2.03
CA THR A 49 -3.30 -6.35 -2.27
C THR A 49 -2.26 -6.01 -1.22
N ILE A 50 -1.05 -5.69 -1.67
CA ILE A 50 0.06 -5.35 -0.79
C ILE A 50 0.32 -3.86 -0.90
N LYS A 51 0.28 -3.16 0.23
CA LYS A 51 0.45 -1.70 0.29
C LYS A 51 1.69 -1.35 1.10
N PRO A 52 2.88 -1.35 0.46
CA PRO A 52 4.08 -0.94 1.17
C PRO A 52 4.12 0.58 1.35
N GLY A 53 4.71 1.01 2.45
CA GLY A 53 5.19 2.37 2.62
C GLY A 53 6.54 2.54 1.92
N PRO A 54 7.25 3.65 2.11
CA PRO A 54 8.55 3.85 1.51
C PRO A 54 9.54 2.75 1.92
N ILE A 55 10.21 2.17 0.92
CA ILE A 55 11.18 1.10 1.12
C ILE A 55 12.57 1.62 0.74
N LYS A 56 13.57 1.23 1.53
CA LYS A 56 14.95 1.64 1.29
C LYS A 56 15.51 0.84 0.12
N THR A 57 15.54 1.46 -1.05
CA THR A 57 16.01 0.86 -2.29
C THR A 57 16.87 1.86 -3.05
N ALA A 58 17.47 1.43 -4.17
CA ALA A 58 18.22 2.33 -5.04
C ALA A 58 17.36 3.49 -5.55
N MET A 59 16.07 3.23 -5.80
CA MET A 59 15.14 4.27 -6.28
C MET A 59 14.86 5.36 -5.25
N THR A 60 14.96 5.04 -3.95
CA THR A 60 14.69 5.98 -2.87
C THR A 60 15.95 6.57 -2.24
N GLN A 61 17.13 6.22 -2.75
CA GLN A 61 18.40 6.59 -2.15
C GLN A 61 18.61 8.11 -2.00
N GLY A 62 18.14 8.88 -2.95
CA GLY A 62 18.27 10.34 -2.91
C GLY A 62 17.10 11.07 -2.25
N MET A 63 16.10 10.35 -1.74
CA MET A 63 14.91 10.95 -1.14
C MET A 63 15.18 11.41 0.29
N LYS A 64 14.62 12.57 0.64
CA LYS A 64 14.73 13.11 2.00
C LYS A 64 14.10 12.14 3.00
N GLY A 65 14.84 11.84 4.08
CA GLY A 65 14.33 10.94 5.12
C GLY A 65 14.44 9.47 4.78
N ASN A 66 15.17 9.09 3.72
CA ASN A 66 15.25 7.69 3.27
C ASN A 66 15.87 6.76 4.31
N GLU A 67 16.63 7.25 5.27
CA GLU A 67 17.18 6.44 6.34
C GLU A 67 16.11 5.86 7.26
N LYS A 68 14.91 6.43 7.24
CA LYS A 68 13.75 5.94 8.00
C LYS A 68 12.89 4.97 7.21
N PHE A 69 13.22 4.76 5.93
CA PHE A 69 12.45 3.84 5.09
C PHE A 69 12.72 2.39 5.50
N ALA A 70 11.75 1.54 5.26
CA ALA A 70 11.82 0.14 5.64
C ALA A 70 12.93 -0.60 4.90
N ASP A 71 13.58 -1.51 5.59
CA ASP A 71 14.57 -2.40 4.99
C ASP A 71 13.91 -3.34 3.98
N VAL A 72 14.52 -3.48 2.79
CA VAL A 72 13.96 -4.28 1.71
C VAL A 72 13.83 -5.76 2.09
N ASN A 73 14.80 -6.30 2.80
CA ASN A 73 14.78 -7.72 3.16
C ASN A 73 13.70 -8.03 4.19
N LYS A 74 13.52 -7.16 5.19
CA LYS A 74 12.46 -7.31 6.18
C LYS A 74 11.08 -7.15 5.54
N THR A 75 10.96 -6.22 4.59
CA THR A 75 9.73 -6.01 3.85
C THR A 75 9.36 -7.23 3.03
N ALA A 76 10.32 -7.80 2.30
CA ALA A 76 10.09 -9.00 1.51
C ALA A 76 9.64 -10.18 2.39
N ALA A 77 10.30 -10.37 3.54
CA ALA A 77 9.93 -11.44 4.47
C ALA A 77 8.50 -11.27 4.99
N ALA A 78 8.10 -10.04 5.32
CA ALA A 78 6.75 -9.74 5.77
C ALA A 78 5.71 -10.03 4.69
N ILE A 79 6.04 -9.71 3.44
CA ILE A 79 5.14 -9.96 2.30
C ILE A 79 4.94 -11.46 2.11
N VAL A 80 6.01 -12.25 2.12
CA VAL A 80 5.92 -13.70 1.98
C VAL A 80 5.08 -14.30 3.09
N LYS A 81 5.27 -13.84 4.32
CA LYS A 81 4.48 -14.30 5.47
C LYS A 81 2.99 -13.97 5.29
N GLY A 82 2.68 -12.78 4.78
CA GLY A 82 1.29 -12.39 4.52
C GLY A 82 0.65 -13.24 3.43
N ILE A 83 1.41 -13.56 2.37
CA ILE A 83 0.94 -14.41 1.29
C ILE A 83 0.65 -15.82 1.84
N ASP A 84 1.55 -16.36 2.66
CA ASP A 84 1.36 -17.68 3.25
C ASP A 84 0.14 -17.72 4.18
N LYS A 85 -0.16 -16.63 4.86
CA LYS A 85 -1.36 -16.53 5.72
C LYS A 85 -2.63 -16.35 4.91
N GLY A 86 -2.54 -15.96 3.65
CA GLY A 86 -3.71 -15.74 2.79
C GLY A 86 -4.52 -14.50 3.16
N VAL A 87 -3.87 -13.43 3.58
CA VAL A 87 -4.54 -12.16 3.88
C VAL A 87 -5.11 -11.54 2.61
N ASP A 88 -6.18 -10.77 2.71
CA ASP A 88 -6.76 -10.08 1.55
C ASP A 88 -5.99 -8.81 1.20
N GLU A 89 -5.59 -8.07 2.22
CA GLU A 89 -4.91 -6.81 2.08
C GLU A 89 -3.89 -6.67 3.20
N MET A 90 -2.71 -6.13 2.89
CA MET A 90 -1.71 -5.93 3.93
C MET A 90 -0.93 -4.62 3.73
N TYR A 91 -0.61 -3.99 4.85
CA TYR A 91 0.31 -2.85 4.90
C TYR A 91 1.67 -3.34 5.36
N VAL A 92 2.73 -2.83 4.76
CA VAL A 92 4.09 -3.28 5.08
C VAL A 92 5.02 -2.07 5.20
N PRO A 93 5.61 -1.82 6.34
CA PRO A 93 5.32 -2.41 7.66
C PRO A 93 3.90 -2.17 8.14
N GLY A 94 3.44 -3.01 9.05
CA GLY A 94 2.06 -2.95 9.55
C GLY A 94 1.64 -1.63 10.19
N ILE A 95 2.60 -0.84 10.67
CA ILE A 95 2.32 0.49 11.25
C ILE A 95 1.60 1.42 10.26
N TRP A 96 1.80 1.18 8.95
CA TRP A 96 1.15 2.00 7.93
C TRP A 96 -0.37 1.86 7.91
N ARG A 97 -0.89 0.75 8.41
CA ARG A 97 -2.35 0.61 8.57
C ARG A 97 -2.89 1.69 9.50
N ILE A 98 -2.18 1.94 10.60
CA ILE A 98 -2.58 2.96 11.58
C ILE A 98 -2.35 4.36 11.00
N ILE A 99 -1.19 4.61 10.40
CA ILE A 99 -0.85 5.91 9.82
C ILE A 99 -1.85 6.30 8.74
N MET A 100 -2.14 5.40 7.81
CA MET A 100 -3.07 5.70 6.72
C MET A 100 -4.51 5.78 7.22
N GLY A 101 -4.87 5.01 8.24
CA GLY A 101 -6.18 5.14 8.89
C GLY A 101 -6.40 6.54 9.44
N VAL A 102 -5.40 7.11 10.09
CA VAL A 102 -5.47 8.49 10.59
C VAL A 102 -5.55 9.47 9.41
N ILE A 103 -4.67 9.33 8.41
CA ILE A 103 -4.63 10.24 7.26
C ILE A 103 -5.96 10.24 6.51
N GLN A 104 -6.56 9.08 6.29
CA GLN A 104 -7.82 8.96 5.57
C GLN A 104 -9.00 9.62 6.30
N HIS A 105 -8.93 9.74 7.61
CA HIS A 105 -10.00 10.31 8.42
C HIS A 105 -9.83 11.80 8.72
N ILE A 106 -8.74 12.43 8.28
CA ILE A 106 -8.57 13.88 8.42
C ILE A 106 -9.58 14.58 7.53
N PRO A 107 -10.40 15.52 8.09
CA PRO A 107 -11.37 16.24 7.28
C PRO A 107 -10.69 17.01 6.14
N GLU A 108 -11.30 17.05 4.98
CA GLU A 108 -10.71 17.68 3.80
C GLU A 108 -10.38 19.16 4.03
N ARG A 109 -11.22 19.87 4.77
CA ARG A 109 -10.96 21.28 5.09
C ARG A 109 -9.64 21.50 5.83
N VAL A 110 -9.16 20.48 6.54
CA VAL A 110 -7.88 20.50 7.25
C VAL A 110 -6.79 19.94 6.33
N PHE A 111 -7.05 18.79 5.73
CA PHE A 111 -6.06 18.09 4.92
C PHE A 111 -5.56 18.92 3.75
N LYS A 112 -6.45 19.63 3.06
CA LYS A 112 -6.07 20.47 1.91
C LYS A 112 -5.05 21.56 2.24
N LYS A 113 -4.91 21.92 3.51
CA LYS A 113 -3.95 22.94 3.99
C LYS A 113 -2.66 22.33 4.52
N MET A 114 -2.57 21.00 4.59
CA MET A 114 -1.38 20.31 5.11
C MET A 114 -0.30 20.17 4.03
N ASN A 115 0.94 19.99 4.50
CA ASN A 115 2.10 19.83 3.62
C ASN A 115 2.54 18.36 3.51
N LEU A 116 1.64 17.50 3.12
CA LEU A 116 1.96 16.08 2.95
C LEU A 116 2.25 15.68 1.50
#